data_0e318a5331c3e6892dd752b2e0f396ff
#
_entry.id   0e318a5331c3e6892dd752b2e0f396ff
#
_cell.length_a   1.000
_cell.length_b   1.000
_cell.length_c   1.000
_cell.angle_alpha   90.00
_cell.angle_beta   90.00
_cell.angle_gamma   90.00
#
_symmetry.space_group_name_H-M   'P 1'
#
loop_
_entity.id
_entity.type
_entity.pdbx_description
1 polymer ?
#
loop_
_entity_poly.entity_id
_entity_poly.type
_entity_poly.pdbx_seq_one_letter_code
_entity_poly.pdbx_strand_id
1 'polypeptide(L)'
;MIEPKIPHPRKAGGKLAAIFFLFAFAAAGFAQSTTNPVFAARAEKAFRQAQIEFASSTNGSAAWQFARACFDFADFATNETGRAEIARQGIAACHKLLARETNSAPGHYYLAMNYGQLARAEAPSMAAYHLVKQMEHEFRTAADLDKNFDYAGPERSLGLLYRDAPGWPFSIGNRRKARDWLEQAAKLAPDYPENALNLAESFLQWHETDNAKSELAALDALWPEARKKLAGEHWEQSWDDWSKRRDAARKKLEEIPAPTKSPRNSG
;
A
#
# COMPACT_ATOMS: atom_id res chain seq x y z
N MET A 1 -22.71 -31.79 66.50
CA MET A 1 -22.42 -32.05 65.07
C MET A 1 -22.56 -30.73 64.33
N ILE A 2 -21.44 -30.12 64.01
CA ILE A 2 -21.38 -28.79 63.33
C ILE A 2 -20.90 -29.07 61.94
N GLU A 3 -21.76 -28.81 60.90
CA GLU A 3 -21.40 -28.94 59.49
C GLU A 3 -20.47 -27.77 59.04
N PRO A 4 -19.43 -28.05 58.32
CA PRO A 4 -18.59 -26.99 57.79
C PRO A 4 -19.20 -26.32 56.52
N LYS A 5 -19.34 -25.01 56.58
CA LYS A 5 -19.78 -24.14 55.49
C LYS A 5 -18.71 -24.08 54.37
N ILE A 6 -19.08 -24.57 53.19
CA ILE A 6 -18.26 -24.48 51.97
C ILE A 6 -18.34 -23.04 51.43
N PRO A 7 -17.23 -22.31 51.16
CA PRO A 7 -17.27 -21.00 50.56
C PRO A 7 -17.50 -21.10 49.04
N HIS A 8 -18.51 -20.37 48.55
CA HIS A 8 -18.78 -20.20 47.12
C HIS A 8 -17.65 -19.42 46.42
N PRO A 9 -17.23 -19.82 45.22
CA PRO A 9 -16.23 -19.07 44.47
C PRO A 9 -16.82 -17.73 43.97
N ARG A 10 -16.14 -16.63 44.30
CA ARG A 10 -16.41 -15.30 43.78
C ARG A 10 -16.21 -15.29 42.25
N LYS A 11 -17.27 -14.99 41.49
CA LYS A 11 -17.21 -14.67 40.09
C LYS A 11 -16.39 -13.41 39.91
N ALA A 12 -15.15 -13.55 39.45
CA ALA A 12 -14.35 -12.46 38.93
C ALA A 12 -14.92 -12.08 37.56
N GLY A 13 -15.81 -11.09 37.53
CA GLY A 13 -16.27 -10.44 36.33
C GLY A 13 -15.19 -9.55 35.78
N GLY A 14 -14.22 -10.11 35.07
CA GLY A 14 -13.30 -9.35 34.23
C GLY A 14 -14.09 -8.83 33.02
N LYS A 15 -14.42 -7.54 33.05
CA LYS A 15 -14.84 -6.82 31.82
C LYS A 15 -13.64 -6.81 30.89
N LEU A 16 -13.62 -7.73 29.92
CA LEU A 16 -12.80 -7.54 28.71
C LEU A 16 -13.36 -6.29 28.01
N ALA A 17 -12.71 -5.17 28.22
CA ALA A 17 -12.86 -4.02 27.37
C ALA A 17 -12.32 -4.45 25.99
N ALA A 18 -13.23 -4.79 25.07
CA ALA A 18 -12.91 -4.93 23.66
C ALA A 18 -12.46 -3.55 23.17
N ILE A 19 -11.16 -3.33 23.15
CA ILE A 19 -10.56 -2.17 22.50
C ILE A 19 -10.72 -2.41 21.01
N PHE A 20 -11.80 -1.87 20.45
CA PHE A 20 -11.98 -1.71 19.03
C PHE A 20 -10.95 -0.69 18.55
N PHE A 21 -9.75 -1.15 18.21
CA PHE A 21 -8.87 -0.37 17.37
C PHE A 21 -9.49 -0.34 15.98
N LEU A 22 -10.08 0.78 15.63
CA LEU A 22 -10.32 1.18 14.24
C LEU A 22 -8.99 1.00 13.51
N PHE A 23 -8.90 -0.02 12.66
CA PHE A 23 -7.93 -0.10 11.59
C PHE A 23 -8.30 1.03 10.60
N ALA A 24 -7.95 2.26 10.96
CA ALA A 24 -7.69 3.24 9.95
C ALA A 24 -6.41 2.74 9.25
N PHE A 25 -6.54 1.83 8.29
CA PHE A 25 -5.63 1.76 7.19
C PHE A 25 -5.71 3.17 6.60
N ALA A 26 -4.88 4.06 7.11
CA ALA A 26 -4.66 5.33 6.49
C ALA A 26 -4.06 4.97 5.12
N ALA A 27 -4.93 4.83 4.14
CA ALA A 27 -4.59 4.65 2.74
C ALA A 27 -3.93 5.95 2.24
N ALA A 28 -2.86 6.36 2.88
CA ALA A 28 -2.06 7.51 2.50
C ALA A 28 -1.13 7.18 1.30
N GLY A 29 -1.43 6.12 0.58
CA GLY A 29 -0.80 5.77 -0.67
C GLY A 29 -1.80 5.31 -1.73
N PHE A 30 -3.05 5.03 -1.31
CA PHE A 30 -4.16 4.69 -2.19
C PHE A 30 -5.26 5.73 -1.99
N ALA A 31 -4.93 7.01 -2.22
CA ALA A 31 -5.92 8.06 -2.27
C ALA A 31 -6.98 7.61 -3.27
N GLN A 32 -8.22 7.51 -2.78
CA GLN A 32 -9.39 7.18 -3.59
C GLN A 32 -9.44 8.10 -4.81
N SER A 33 -8.89 7.64 -5.93
CA SER A 33 -9.18 8.20 -7.26
C SER A 33 -10.62 7.90 -7.66
N THR A 34 -11.50 7.76 -6.66
CA THR A 34 -12.82 7.13 -6.74
C THR A 34 -13.88 7.96 -7.41
N THR A 35 -13.57 9.11 -7.95
CA THR A 35 -14.60 10.02 -8.48
C THR A 35 -14.48 10.34 -9.97
N ASN A 36 -13.39 9.94 -10.64
CA ASN A 36 -13.29 10.21 -12.07
C ASN A 36 -13.90 9.05 -12.89
N PRO A 37 -15.09 9.25 -13.48
CA PRO A 37 -15.80 8.19 -14.22
C PRO A 37 -15.01 7.71 -15.44
N VAL A 38 -14.11 8.52 -15.98
CA VAL A 38 -13.26 8.15 -17.12
C VAL A 38 -12.25 7.07 -16.69
N PHE A 39 -11.61 7.25 -15.52
CA PHE A 39 -10.67 6.26 -15.01
C PHE A 39 -11.37 4.96 -14.60
N ALA A 40 -12.54 5.04 -13.99
CA ALA A 40 -13.35 3.87 -13.68
C ALA A 40 -13.72 3.06 -14.93
N ALA A 41 -14.18 3.73 -15.99
CA ALA A 41 -14.53 3.08 -17.26
C ALA A 41 -13.31 2.44 -17.94
N ARG A 42 -12.13 3.08 -17.87
CA ARG A 42 -10.87 2.51 -18.38
C ARG A 42 -10.45 1.27 -17.60
N ALA A 43 -10.51 1.32 -16.27
CA ALA A 43 -10.17 0.19 -15.42
C ALA A 43 -11.12 -0.99 -15.67
N GLU A 44 -12.42 -0.75 -15.79
CA GLU A 44 -13.39 -1.78 -16.13
C GLU A 44 -13.12 -2.40 -17.51
N LYS A 45 -12.85 -1.58 -18.52
CA LYS A 45 -12.52 -2.07 -19.88
C LYS A 45 -11.25 -2.93 -19.85
N ALA A 46 -10.20 -2.48 -19.17
CA ALA A 46 -8.94 -3.22 -19.03
C ALA A 46 -9.17 -4.55 -18.29
N PHE A 47 -9.96 -4.54 -17.22
CA PHE A 47 -10.33 -5.74 -16.47
C PHE A 47 -11.05 -6.77 -17.37
N ARG A 48 -12.07 -6.36 -18.11
CA ARG A 48 -12.82 -7.26 -19.00
C ARG A 48 -11.95 -7.83 -20.11
N GLN A 49 -11.09 -7.01 -20.71
CA GLN A 49 -10.16 -7.44 -21.74
C GLN A 49 -9.14 -8.46 -21.19
N ALA A 50 -8.52 -8.16 -20.05
CA ALA A 50 -7.57 -9.06 -19.41
C ALA A 50 -8.24 -10.38 -18.95
N GLN A 51 -9.50 -10.34 -18.54
CA GLN A 51 -10.28 -11.54 -18.18
C GLN A 51 -10.47 -12.47 -19.38
N ILE A 52 -10.80 -11.92 -20.56
CA ILE A 52 -10.95 -12.69 -21.79
C ILE A 52 -9.60 -13.31 -22.19
N GLU A 53 -8.51 -12.53 -22.14
CA GLU A 53 -7.17 -13.01 -22.47
C GLU A 53 -6.71 -14.13 -21.53
N PHE A 54 -6.95 -13.96 -20.22
CA PHE A 54 -6.63 -14.99 -19.23
C PHE A 54 -7.44 -16.27 -19.43
N ALA A 55 -8.72 -16.17 -19.81
CA ALA A 55 -9.57 -17.34 -20.06
C ALA A 55 -9.16 -18.10 -21.32
N SER A 56 -8.63 -17.42 -22.33
CA SER A 56 -8.24 -18.01 -23.62
C SER A 56 -6.76 -18.41 -23.72
N SER A 57 -5.91 -17.95 -22.80
CA SER A 57 -4.46 -18.16 -22.83
C SER A 57 -3.98 -19.10 -21.73
N THR A 58 -2.97 -19.90 -22.07
CA THR A 58 -2.19 -20.67 -21.08
C THR A 58 -0.90 -19.96 -20.68
N ASN A 59 -0.65 -18.75 -21.21
CA ASN A 59 0.56 -17.98 -20.93
C ASN A 59 0.54 -17.38 -19.52
N GLY A 60 1.63 -17.49 -18.78
CA GLY A 60 1.81 -16.89 -17.46
C GLY A 60 1.63 -15.36 -17.47
N SER A 61 1.99 -14.69 -18.55
CA SER A 61 1.81 -13.25 -18.67
C SER A 61 0.35 -12.81 -18.61
N ALA A 62 -0.58 -13.54 -19.21
CA ALA A 62 -2.01 -13.25 -19.16
C ALA A 62 -2.57 -13.34 -17.72
N ALA A 63 -2.01 -14.23 -16.90
CA ALA A 63 -2.46 -14.44 -15.53
C ALA A 63 -2.11 -13.23 -14.62
N TRP A 64 -0.86 -12.76 -14.63
CA TRP A 64 -0.49 -11.63 -13.80
C TRP A 64 -1.06 -10.29 -14.35
N GLN A 65 -1.23 -10.16 -15.67
CA GLN A 65 -1.90 -9.00 -16.27
C GLN A 65 -3.37 -8.93 -15.86
N PHE A 66 -4.05 -10.06 -15.81
CA PHE A 66 -5.41 -10.11 -15.27
C PHE A 66 -5.44 -9.78 -13.77
N ALA A 67 -4.49 -10.30 -12.98
CA ALA A 67 -4.39 -9.96 -11.57
C ALA A 67 -4.09 -8.45 -11.34
N ARG A 68 -3.27 -7.83 -12.19
CA ARG A 68 -3.07 -6.38 -12.22
C ARG A 68 -4.39 -5.66 -12.49
N ALA A 69 -5.10 -6.06 -13.55
CA ALA A 69 -6.37 -5.43 -13.90
C ALA A 69 -7.44 -5.61 -12.81
N CYS A 70 -7.42 -6.73 -12.07
CA CYS A 70 -8.25 -6.91 -10.87
C CYS A 70 -7.89 -5.88 -9.78
N PHE A 71 -6.61 -5.72 -9.49
CA PHE A 71 -6.15 -4.76 -8.50
C PHE A 71 -6.58 -3.34 -8.87
N ASP A 72 -6.32 -2.91 -10.12
CA ASP A 72 -6.65 -1.57 -10.61
C ASP A 72 -8.18 -1.32 -10.59
N PHE A 73 -8.97 -2.30 -11.00
CA PHE A 73 -10.44 -2.17 -11.04
C PHE A 73 -11.08 -2.24 -9.65
N ALA A 74 -10.51 -2.97 -8.71
CA ALA A 74 -11.00 -3.06 -7.33
C ALA A 74 -11.03 -1.69 -6.61
N ASP A 75 -10.19 -0.74 -7.02
CA ASP A 75 -10.23 0.62 -6.47
C ASP A 75 -11.51 1.39 -6.82
N PHE A 76 -12.18 1.01 -7.90
CA PHE A 76 -13.45 1.59 -8.35
C PHE A 76 -14.70 0.80 -7.91
N ALA A 77 -14.53 -0.25 -7.10
CA ALA A 77 -15.66 -1.01 -6.58
C ALA A 77 -16.59 -0.12 -5.73
N THR A 78 -17.88 -0.23 -5.94
CA THR A 78 -18.91 0.59 -5.29
C THR A 78 -19.16 0.18 -3.83
N ASN A 79 -18.72 -1.02 -3.43
CA ASN A 79 -18.84 -1.55 -2.08
C ASN A 79 -17.74 -2.58 -1.79
N GLU A 80 -17.56 -2.90 -0.51
CA GLU A 80 -16.51 -3.81 -0.07
C GLU A 80 -16.73 -5.27 -0.54
N THR A 81 -17.96 -5.70 -0.73
CA THR A 81 -18.25 -7.03 -1.29
C THR A 81 -17.74 -7.14 -2.73
N GLY A 82 -18.04 -6.15 -3.56
CA GLY A 82 -17.56 -6.11 -4.94
C GLY A 82 -16.03 -6.01 -5.00
N ARG A 83 -15.41 -5.20 -4.13
CA ARG A 83 -13.95 -5.13 -4.00
C ARG A 83 -13.35 -6.50 -3.69
N ALA A 84 -13.90 -7.20 -2.71
CA ALA A 84 -13.43 -8.52 -2.31
C ALA A 84 -13.58 -9.55 -3.44
N GLU A 85 -14.67 -9.53 -4.18
CA GLU A 85 -14.91 -10.44 -5.31
C GLU A 85 -13.90 -10.23 -6.43
N ILE A 86 -13.63 -8.97 -6.80
CA ILE A 86 -12.62 -8.63 -7.81
C ILE A 86 -11.24 -9.08 -7.34
N ALA A 87 -10.86 -8.74 -6.11
CA ALA A 87 -9.57 -9.13 -5.53
C ALA A 87 -9.36 -10.65 -5.51
N ARG A 88 -10.39 -11.42 -5.14
CA ARG A 88 -10.32 -12.90 -5.15
C ARG A 88 -10.08 -13.47 -6.55
N GLN A 89 -10.58 -12.84 -7.60
CA GLN A 89 -10.29 -13.25 -8.98
C GLN A 89 -8.80 -13.05 -9.31
N GLY A 90 -8.22 -11.91 -8.92
CA GLY A 90 -6.79 -11.64 -9.09
C GLY A 90 -5.92 -12.63 -8.29
N ILE A 91 -6.28 -12.91 -7.03
CA ILE A 91 -5.62 -13.91 -6.18
C ILE A 91 -5.64 -15.28 -6.85
N ALA A 92 -6.80 -15.73 -7.34
CA ALA A 92 -6.93 -17.03 -8.01
C ALA A 92 -6.07 -17.12 -9.28
N ALA A 93 -5.99 -16.03 -10.07
CA ALA A 93 -5.13 -15.99 -11.25
C ALA A 93 -3.64 -16.09 -10.89
N CYS A 94 -3.19 -15.37 -9.83
CA CYS A 94 -1.82 -15.47 -9.35
C CYS A 94 -1.50 -16.87 -8.81
N HIS A 95 -2.37 -17.50 -8.03
CA HIS A 95 -2.15 -18.87 -7.57
C HIS A 95 -2.03 -19.86 -8.72
N LYS A 96 -2.86 -19.72 -9.76
CA LYS A 96 -2.77 -20.56 -10.97
C LYS A 96 -1.44 -20.36 -11.71
N LEU A 97 -0.93 -19.14 -11.76
CA LEU A 97 0.38 -18.81 -12.31
C LEU A 97 1.49 -19.44 -11.48
N LEU A 98 1.53 -19.15 -10.17
CA LEU A 98 2.60 -19.57 -9.27
C LEU A 98 2.67 -21.08 -9.04
N ALA A 99 1.57 -21.81 -9.24
CA ALA A 99 1.57 -23.28 -9.27
C ALA A 99 2.40 -23.85 -10.42
N ARG A 100 2.70 -23.08 -11.46
CA ARG A 100 3.45 -23.48 -12.66
C ARG A 100 4.78 -22.76 -12.79
N GLU A 101 4.84 -21.51 -12.35
CA GLU A 101 5.96 -20.59 -12.47
C GLU A 101 6.24 -19.96 -11.10
N THR A 102 6.81 -20.75 -10.18
CA THR A 102 7.04 -20.36 -8.78
C THR A 102 7.96 -19.14 -8.61
N ASN A 103 8.76 -18.80 -9.62
CA ASN A 103 9.71 -17.68 -9.61
C ASN A 103 9.21 -16.47 -10.43
N SER A 104 7.89 -16.28 -10.50
CA SER A 104 7.31 -15.15 -11.22
C SER A 104 7.23 -13.92 -10.31
N ALA A 105 8.17 -12.96 -10.43
CA ALA A 105 8.11 -11.70 -9.69
C ALA A 105 6.77 -10.95 -9.89
N PRO A 106 6.23 -10.80 -11.13
CA PRO A 106 4.91 -10.23 -11.33
C PRO A 106 3.79 -11.02 -10.62
N GLY A 107 3.88 -12.35 -10.61
CA GLY A 107 2.90 -13.22 -9.95
C GLY A 107 2.83 -12.96 -8.45
N HIS A 108 3.97 -12.93 -7.76
CA HIS A 108 4.07 -12.61 -6.33
C HIS A 108 3.64 -11.18 -6.03
N TYR A 109 4.11 -10.22 -6.83
CA TYR A 109 3.76 -8.81 -6.63
C TYR A 109 2.25 -8.58 -6.71
N TYR A 110 1.58 -9.00 -7.79
CA TYR A 110 0.14 -8.79 -7.93
C TYR A 110 -0.70 -9.70 -7.03
N LEU A 111 -0.16 -10.82 -6.54
CA LEU A 111 -0.79 -11.58 -5.46
C LEU A 111 -0.87 -10.74 -4.19
N ALA A 112 0.25 -10.12 -3.78
CA ALA A 112 0.30 -9.23 -2.63
C ALA A 112 -0.60 -8.00 -2.79
N MET A 113 -0.64 -7.38 -3.98
CA MET A 113 -1.50 -6.24 -4.28
C MET A 113 -2.99 -6.59 -4.12
N ASN A 114 -3.42 -7.75 -4.62
CA ASN A 114 -4.81 -8.22 -4.46
C ASN A 114 -5.11 -8.66 -3.03
N TYR A 115 -4.15 -9.20 -2.27
CA TYR A 115 -4.31 -9.39 -0.82
C TYR A 115 -4.57 -8.05 -0.11
N GLY A 116 -3.93 -6.97 -0.54
CA GLY A 116 -4.19 -5.62 -0.03
C GLY A 116 -5.62 -5.16 -0.27
N GLN A 117 -6.16 -5.35 -1.47
CA GLN A 117 -7.56 -5.04 -1.77
C GLN A 117 -8.54 -5.88 -0.93
N LEU A 118 -8.24 -7.17 -0.76
CA LEU A 118 -9.06 -8.05 0.08
C LEU A 118 -8.97 -7.66 1.56
N ALA A 119 -7.79 -7.31 2.06
CA ALA A 119 -7.60 -6.87 3.43
C ALA A 119 -8.38 -5.58 3.74
N ARG A 120 -8.44 -4.64 2.79
CA ARG A 120 -9.28 -3.43 2.91
C ARG A 120 -10.76 -3.79 3.01
N ALA A 121 -11.23 -4.70 2.16
CA ALA A 121 -12.63 -5.13 2.14
C ALA A 121 -13.04 -5.89 3.40
N GLU A 122 -12.12 -6.60 4.05
CA GLU A 122 -12.36 -7.40 5.24
C GLU A 122 -12.00 -6.71 6.56
N ALA A 123 -11.47 -5.49 6.51
CA ALA A 123 -11.09 -4.73 7.70
C ALA A 123 -12.32 -4.20 8.46
N PRO A 124 -12.26 -4.11 9.83
CA PRO A 124 -11.22 -4.66 10.69
C PRO A 124 -11.51 -6.12 11.06
N SER A 125 -10.63 -7.05 10.74
CA SER A 125 -10.82 -8.47 11.07
C SER A 125 -9.48 -9.20 11.29
N MET A 126 -9.52 -10.37 11.92
CA MET A 126 -8.35 -11.25 12.01
C MET A 126 -7.91 -11.76 10.63
N ALA A 127 -8.86 -11.93 9.69
CA ALA A 127 -8.55 -12.31 8.32
C ALA A 127 -7.69 -11.22 7.64
N ALA A 128 -8.07 -9.94 7.77
CA ALA A 128 -7.28 -8.82 7.26
C ALA A 128 -5.85 -8.80 7.84
N TYR A 129 -5.69 -9.09 9.13
CA TYR A 129 -4.36 -9.20 9.74
C TYR A 129 -3.51 -10.32 9.12
N HIS A 130 -4.08 -11.49 8.84
CA HIS A 130 -3.37 -12.58 8.18
C HIS A 130 -2.97 -12.21 6.76
N LEU A 131 -3.83 -11.49 6.03
CA LEU A 131 -3.52 -10.98 4.69
C LEU A 131 -2.32 -10.03 4.68
N VAL A 132 -2.18 -9.16 5.69
CA VAL A 132 -1.01 -8.27 5.82
C VAL A 132 0.30 -9.06 5.90
N LYS A 133 0.33 -10.17 6.62
CA LYS A 133 1.52 -11.05 6.69
C LYS A 133 1.79 -11.77 5.36
N GLN A 134 0.74 -12.17 4.66
CA GLN A 134 0.88 -12.74 3.33
C GLN A 134 1.41 -11.69 2.34
N MET A 135 0.92 -10.46 2.40
CA MET A 135 1.46 -9.34 1.60
C MET A 135 2.97 -9.15 1.84
N GLU A 136 3.40 -9.12 3.12
CA GLU A 136 4.83 -8.99 3.45
C GLU A 136 5.66 -10.09 2.80
N HIS A 137 5.21 -11.34 2.89
CA HIS A 137 5.90 -12.49 2.31
C HIS A 137 6.01 -12.37 0.78
N GLU A 138 4.88 -12.10 0.12
CA GLU A 138 4.80 -12.07 -1.34
C GLU A 138 5.57 -10.87 -1.92
N PHE A 139 5.49 -9.69 -1.31
CA PHE A 139 6.30 -8.54 -1.75
C PHE A 139 7.80 -8.78 -1.57
N ARG A 140 8.24 -9.44 -0.47
CA ARG A 140 9.64 -9.82 -0.30
C ARG A 140 10.10 -10.77 -1.38
N THR A 141 9.32 -11.81 -1.64
CA THR A 141 9.62 -12.76 -2.71
C THR A 141 9.73 -12.07 -4.07
N ALA A 142 8.81 -11.14 -4.38
CA ALA A 142 8.88 -10.36 -5.62
C ALA A 142 10.15 -9.49 -5.70
N ALA A 143 10.53 -8.82 -4.60
CA ALA A 143 11.74 -7.99 -4.53
C ALA A 143 13.02 -8.83 -4.70
N ASP A 144 13.06 -10.02 -4.11
CA ASP A 144 14.19 -10.95 -4.22
C ASP A 144 14.33 -11.51 -5.66
N LEU A 145 13.20 -11.70 -6.36
CA LEU A 145 13.18 -12.19 -7.73
C LEU A 145 13.50 -11.12 -8.78
N ASP A 146 12.95 -9.91 -8.64
CA ASP A 146 13.21 -8.79 -9.55
C ASP A 146 13.01 -7.44 -8.83
N LYS A 147 14.11 -6.89 -8.31
CA LYS A 147 14.14 -5.58 -7.63
C LYS A 147 13.78 -4.38 -8.52
N ASN A 148 13.81 -4.53 -9.84
CA ASN A 148 13.48 -3.45 -10.78
C ASN A 148 12.04 -3.56 -11.31
N PHE A 149 11.32 -4.62 -10.96
CA PHE A 149 9.95 -4.80 -11.41
C PHE A 149 9.08 -3.60 -11.00
N ASP A 150 8.29 -3.09 -11.95
CA ASP A 150 7.36 -1.97 -11.74
C ASP A 150 8.00 -0.75 -11.05
N TYR A 151 9.18 -0.34 -11.54
CA TYR A 151 9.93 0.80 -10.97
C TYR A 151 10.23 0.63 -9.47
N ALA A 152 10.73 -0.52 -9.09
CA ALA A 152 10.94 -0.94 -7.68
C ALA A 152 9.62 -1.03 -6.90
N GLY A 153 8.56 -1.51 -7.55
CA GLY A 153 7.22 -1.67 -7.00
C GLY A 153 7.18 -2.53 -5.74
N PRO A 154 7.84 -3.72 -5.70
CA PRO A 154 7.90 -4.55 -4.50
C PRO A 154 8.49 -3.83 -3.30
N GLU A 155 9.62 -3.13 -3.47
CA GLU A 155 10.30 -2.36 -2.41
C GLU A 155 9.42 -1.21 -1.93
N ARG A 156 8.85 -0.44 -2.87
CA ARG A 156 7.90 0.63 -2.57
C ARG A 156 6.73 0.11 -1.74
N SER A 157 6.14 -1.00 -2.15
CA SER A 157 4.98 -1.61 -1.47
C SER A 157 5.32 -2.15 -0.09
N LEU A 158 6.50 -2.74 0.11
CA LEU A 158 7.00 -3.13 1.44
C LEU A 158 7.18 -1.92 2.34
N GLY A 159 7.77 -0.85 1.82
CA GLY A 159 7.95 0.38 2.56
C GLY A 159 6.62 0.96 3.05
N LEU A 160 5.63 1.06 2.17
CA LEU A 160 4.28 1.53 2.50
C LEU A 160 3.58 0.58 3.48
N LEU A 161 3.71 -0.72 3.29
CA LEU A 161 3.12 -1.72 4.18
C LEU A 161 3.66 -1.58 5.61
N TYR A 162 4.98 -1.41 5.79
CA TYR A 162 5.57 -1.19 7.12
C TYR A 162 5.27 0.19 7.69
N ARG A 163 5.05 1.20 6.85
CA ARG A 163 4.67 2.55 7.30
C ARG A 163 3.25 2.58 7.85
N ASP A 164 2.31 1.93 7.15
CA ASP A 164 0.89 2.11 7.36
C ASP A 164 0.25 1.02 8.24
N ALA A 165 0.86 -0.15 8.34
CA ALA A 165 0.39 -1.19 9.24
C ALA A 165 0.58 -0.78 10.71
N PRO A 166 -0.33 -1.19 11.61
CA PRO A 166 -0.12 -1.01 13.05
C PRO A 166 1.19 -1.65 13.52
N GLY A 167 1.86 -1.02 14.49
CA GLY A 167 3.08 -1.57 15.08
C GLY A 167 2.86 -2.80 15.96
N TRP A 168 3.97 -3.43 16.34
CA TRP A 168 3.93 -4.52 17.31
C TRP A 168 3.25 -4.06 18.63
N PRO A 169 2.45 -4.90 19.34
CA PRO A 169 2.17 -6.33 19.07
C PRO A 169 1.03 -6.58 18.06
N PHE A 170 0.40 -5.54 17.54
CA PHE A 170 -0.83 -5.68 16.75
C PHE A 170 -0.58 -6.10 15.30
N SER A 171 0.50 -5.63 14.68
CA SER A 171 0.85 -5.98 13.30
C SER A 171 2.34 -5.79 13.04
N ILE A 172 2.73 -5.64 11.78
CA ILE A 172 4.12 -5.62 11.29
C ILE A 172 4.71 -4.21 11.16
N GLY A 173 3.92 -3.17 11.43
CA GLY A 173 4.33 -1.78 11.25
C GLY A 173 5.67 -1.47 11.92
N ASN A 174 6.59 -0.84 11.17
CA ASN A 174 7.94 -0.56 11.64
C ASN A 174 8.55 0.59 10.84
N ARG A 175 8.68 1.76 11.46
CA ARG A 175 9.20 2.97 10.81
C ARG A 175 10.59 2.78 10.20
N ARG A 176 11.50 2.08 10.87
CA ARG A 176 12.86 1.84 10.34
C ARG A 176 12.82 1.00 9.08
N LYS A 177 12.10 -0.13 9.11
CA LYS A 177 11.93 -0.96 7.91
C LYS A 177 11.22 -0.20 6.78
N ALA A 178 10.20 0.61 7.11
CA ALA A 178 9.51 1.44 6.14
C ALA A 178 10.49 2.37 5.42
N ARG A 179 11.34 3.07 6.20
CA ARG A 179 12.37 3.93 5.65
C ARG A 179 13.34 3.17 4.75
N ASP A 180 13.93 2.09 5.27
CA ASP A 180 14.94 1.30 4.55
C ASP A 180 14.41 0.87 3.16
N TRP A 181 13.15 0.40 3.10
CA TRP A 181 12.52 -0.04 1.86
C TRP A 181 12.14 1.10 0.91
N LEU A 182 11.62 2.22 1.42
CA LEU A 182 11.28 3.39 0.59
C LEU A 182 12.54 4.06 0.02
N GLU A 183 13.60 4.20 0.81
CA GLU A 183 14.90 4.71 0.33
C GLU A 183 15.51 3.77 -0.73
N GLN A 184 15.37 2.47 -0.54
CA GLN A 184 15.80 1.49 -1.55
C GLN A 184 15.00 1.63 -2.85
N ALA A 185 13.68 1.80 -2.80
CA ALA A 185 12.86 2.01 -3.99
C ALA A 185 13.25 3.30 -4.74
N ALA A 186 13.45 4.41 -4.01
CA ALA A 186 13.90 5.68 -4.59
C ALA A 186 15.30 5.56 -5.23
N LYS A 187 16.20 4.76 -4.64
CA LYS A 187 17.54 4.50 -5.19
C LYS A 187 17.51 3.62 -6.43
N LEU A 188 16.63 2.61 -6.51
CA LEU A 188 16.54 1.69 -7.64
C LEU A 188 15.88 2.32 -8.86
N ALA A 189 14.87 3.16 -8.65
CA ALA A 189 14.19 3.88 -9.71
C ALA A 189 14.06 5.38 -9.37
N PRO A 190 15.17 6.14 -9.45
CA PRO A 190 15.22 7.53 -9.01
C PRO A 190 14.47 8.49 -9.93
N ASP A 191 14.17 8.09 -11.15
CA ASP A 191 13.42 8.85 -12.14
C ASP A 191 11.90 8.56 -12.13
N TYR A 192 11.44 7.72 -11.20
CA TYR A 192 10.02 7.40 -11.03
C TYR A 192 9.40 8.26 -9.92
N PRO A 193 8.48 9.20 -10.26
CA PRO A 193 7.99 10.21 -9.33
C PRO A 193 7.36 9.66 -8.05
N GLU A 194 6.68 8.52 -8.14
CA GLU A 194 5.97 7.95 -7.00
C GLU A 194 6.92 7.50 -5.88
N ASN A 195 8.15 7.07 -6.21
CA ASN A 195 9.11 6.66 -5.18
C ASN A 195 9.54 7.85 -4.32
N ALA A 196 9.93 8.96 -4.95
CA ALA A 196 10.28 10.19 -4.23
C ALA A 196 9.07 10.78 -3.48
N LEU A 197 7.88 10.74 -4.08
CA LEU A 197 6.65 11.22 -3.45
C LEU A 197 6.30 10.42 -2.19
N ASN A 198 6.32 9.09 -2.25
CA ASN A 198 6.07 8.23 -1.10
C ASN A 198 7.08 8.46 0.04
N LEU A 199 8.34 8.71 -0.31
CA LEU A 199 9.39 9.00 0.66
C LEU A 199 9.18 10.37 1.31
N ALA A 200 8.87 11.42 0.52
CA ALA A 200 8.55 12.75 1.02
C ALA A 200 7.35 12.74 1.97
N GLU A 201 6.26 12.08 1.59
CA GLU A 201 5.07 11.91 2.43
C GLU A 201 5.38 11.16 3.73
N SER A 202 6.25 10.16 3.68
CA SER A 202 6.68 9.40 4.85
C SER A 202 7.49 10.29 5.81
N PHE A 203 8.39 11.11 5.30
CA PHE A 203 9.12 12.09 6.11
C PHE A 203 8.18 13.12 6.77
N LEU A 204 7.16 13.60 6.04
CA LEU A 204 6.14 14.49 6.62
C LEU A 204 5.34 13.79 7.73
N GLN A 205 4.97 12.53 7.54
CA GLN A 205 4.27 11.73 8.56
C GLN A 205 5.15 11.50 9.80
N TRP A 206 6.44 11.38 9.61
CA TRP A 206 7.42 11.18 10.68
C TRP A 206 7.93 12.49 11.31
N HIS A 207 7.42 13.63 10.90
CA HIS A 207 7.85 14.97 11.33
C HIS A 207 9.32 15.29 11.03
N GLU A 208 9.85 14.73 9.95
CA GLU A 208 11.20 14.95 9.44
C GLU A 208 11.19 16.02 8.34
N THR A 209 10.93 17.24 8.74
CA THR A 209 10.65 18.36 7.84
C THR A 209 11.77 18.65 6.84
N ASP A 210 13.03 18.57 7.26
CA ASP A 210 14.17 18.87 6.39
C ASP A 210 14.37 17.77 5.34
N ASN A 211 14.19 16.51 5.72
CA ASN A 211 14.20 15.39 4.79
C ASN A 211 13.06 15.49 3.79
N ALA A 212 11.85 15.84 4.25
CA ALA A 212 10.70 16.04 3.37
C ALA A 212 10.92 17.17 2.36
N LYS A 213 11.53 18.30 2.79
CA LYS A 213 11.90 19.40 1.88
C LYS A 213 12.90 18.96 0.82
N SER A 214 13.93 18.23 1.22
CA SER A 214 14.96 17.74 0.31
C SER A 214 14.34 16.80 -0.74
N GLU A 215 13.47 15.90 -0.30
CA GLU A 215 12.84 14.92 -1.18
C GLU A 215 11.82 15.56 -2.14
N LEU A 216 11.05 16.56 -1.69
CA LEU A 216 10.16 17.33 -2.56
C LEU A 216 10.94 18.16 -3.59
N ALA A 217 12.10 18.71 -3.22
CA ALA A 217 12.97 19.42 -4.17
C ALA A 217 13.54 18.45 -5.22
N ALA A 218 13.96 17.24 -4.83
CA ALA A 218 14.39 16.21 -5.76
C ALA A 218 13.26 15.77 -6.70
N LEU A 219 12.05 15.58 -6.16
CA LEU A 219 10.85 15.30 -6.95
C LEU A 219 10.56 16.38 -7.98
N ASP A 220 10.69 17.66 -7.60
CA ASP A 220 10.47 18.79 -8.51
C ASP A 220 11.50 18.83 -9.63
N ALA A 221 12.75 18.51 -9.33
CA ALA A 221 13.81 18.47 -10.32
C ALA A 221 13.59 17.36 -11.38
N LEU A 222 13.13 16.18 -10.98
CA LEU A 222 12.87 15.07 -11.90
C LEU A 222 11.56 15.23 -12.69
N TRP A 223 10.62 16.05 -12.21
CA TRP A 223 9.24 16.12 -12.72
C TRP A 223 9.11 16.38 -14.22
N PRO A 224 9.83 17.36 -14.82
CA PRO A 224 9.70 17.65 -16.26
C PRO A 224 10.11 16.48 -17.15
N GLU A 225 11.20 15.79 -16.82
CA GLU A 225 11.70 14.66 -17.62
C GLU A 225 10.85 13.41 -17.42
N ALA A 226 10.41 13.15 -16.19
CA ALA A 226 9.47 12.07 -15.89
C ALA A 226 8.15 12.27 -16.68
N ARG A 227 7.65 13.52 -16.77
CA ARG A 227 6.42 13.84 -17.53
C ARG A 227 6.56 13.52 -19.03
N LYS A 228 7.74 13.71 -19.60
CA LYS A 228 8.02 13.33 -21.00
C LYS A 228 8.13 11.82 -21.17
N LYS A 229 8.82 11.14 -20.25
CA LYS A 229 9.11 9.71 -20.29
C LYS A 229 7.85 8.86 -20.03
N LEU A 230 7.05 9.25 -19.05
CA LEU A 230 5.82 8.59 -18.63
C LEU A 230 4.61 9.32 -19.24
N ALA A 231 4.51 9.29 -20.57
CA ALA A 231 3.45 9.95 -21.33
C ALA A 231 2.45 8.93 -21.87
N GLY A 232 1.26 9.42 -22.21
CA GLY A 232 0.18 8.62 -22.78
C GLY A 232 -0.98 8.35 -21.83
N GLU A 233 -2.06 7.86 -22.40
CA GLU A 233 -3.36 7.69 -21.72
C GLU A 233 -3.28 6.84 -20.44
N HIS A 234 -2.44 5.81 -20.44
CA HIS A 234 -2.27 4.90 -19.31
C HIS A 234 -1.56 5.53 -18.10
N TRP A 235 -0.91 6.69 -18.28
CA TRP A 235 -0.28 7.44 -17.19
C TRP A 235 -1.14 8.59 -16.66
N GLU A 236 -2.24 8.93 -17.31
CA GLU A 236 -3.07 10.08 -16.91
C GLU A 236 -3.57 10.00 -15.48
N GLN A 237 -4.01 8.81 -15.06
CA GLN A 237 -4.46 8.60 -13.68
C GLN A 237 -3.33 8.78 -12.67
N SER A 238 -2.15 8.22 -12.95
CA SER A 238 -0.97 8.37 -12.10
C SER A 238 -0.55 9.84 -12.01
N TRP A 239 -0.55 10.57 -13.11
CA TRP A 239 -0.21 12.00 -13.12
C TRP A 239 -1.23 12.86 -12.37
N ASP A 240 -2.51 12.53 -12.44
CA ASP A 240 -3.55 13.20 -11.67
C ASP A 240 -3.34 12.98 -10.16
N ASP A 241 -3.08 11.73 -9.74
CA ASP A 241 -2.78 11.37 -8.35
C ASP A 241 -1.49 12.01 -7.85
N TRP A 242 -0.38 11.82 -8.55
CA TRP A 242 0.92 12.37 -8.15
C TRP A 242 0.90 13.90 -8.03
N SER A 243 0.21 14.60 -8.94
CA SER A 243 0.10 16.06 -8.89
C SER A 243 -0.64 16.51 -7.63
N LYS A 244 -1.79 15.90 -7.33
CA LYS A 244 -2.59 16.21 -6.13
C LYS A 244 -1.81 15.94 -4.85
N ARG A 245 -1.14 14.79 -4.77
CA ARG A 245 -0.35 14.40 -3.59
C ARG A 245 0.86 15.30 -3.40
N ARG A 246 1.58 15.65 -4.47
CA ARG A 246 2.69 16.60 -4.42
C ARG A 246 2.25 17.96 -3.90
N ASP A 247 1.14 18.49 -4.40
CA ASP A 247 0.62 19.78 -3.96
C ASP A 247 0.14 19.73 -2.50
N ALA A 248 -0.48 18.63 -2.08
CA ALA A 248 -0.86 18.42 -0.68
C ALA A 248 0.37 18.31 0.25
N ALA A 249 1.43 17.64 -0.19
CA ALA A 249 2.68 17.54 0.57
C ALA A 249 3.37 18.91 0.74
N ARG A 250 3.39 19.73 -0.30
CA ARG A 250 3.91 21.11 -0.24
C ARG A 250 3.11 21.96 0.73
N LYS A 251 1.79 21.94 0.61
CA LYS A 251 0.90 22.68 1.51
C LYS A 251 1.13 22.29 2.96
N LYS A 252 1.20 20.98 3.24
CA LYS A 252 1.48 20.49 4.60
C LYS A 252 2.84 20.95 5.12
N LEU A 253 3.84 21.07 4.26
CA LEU A 253 5.15 21.58 4.62
C LEU A 253 5.14 23.06 4.97
N GLU A 254 4.36 23.88 4.26
CA GLU A 254 4.18 25.32 4.52
C GLU A 254 3.46 25.57 5.84
N GLU A 255 2.55 24.69 6.25
CA GLU A 255 1.80 24.77 7.50
C GLU A 255 2.65 24.45 8.76
N ILE A 256 3.84 23.86 8.59
CA ILE A 256 4.75 23.55 9.70
C ILE A 256 5.45 24.83 10.15
N PRO A 257 5.29 25.26 11.42
CA PRO A 257 5.94 26.47 11.92
C PRO A 257 7.46 26.37 11.80
N ALA A 258 8.11 27.46 11.40
CA ALA A 258 9.57 27.54 11.45
C ALA A 258 10.07 27.28 12.88
N PRO A 259 11.18 26.53 13.05
CA PRO A 259 11.73 26.29 14.37
C PRO A 259 12.01 27.64 15.06
N THR A 260 11.39 27.87 16.21
CA THR A 260 11.67 29.04 17.03
C THR A 260 13.14 29.03 17.40
N LYS A 261 13.89 30.02 16.94
CA LYS A 261 15.29 30.20 17.36
C LYS A 261 15.31 30.30 18.87
N SER A 262 15.82 29.30 19.56
CA SER A 262 16.10 29.38 20.99
C SER A 262 16.97 30.62 21.23
N PRO A 263 16.62 31.51 22.17
CA PRO A 263 17.46 32.67 22.49
C PRO A 263 18.83 32.12 22.90
N ARG A 264 19.89 32.53 22.18
CA ARG A 264 21.27 32.31 22.64
C ARG A 264 21.41 32.91 24.00
N ASN A 265 21.56 32.11 25.04
CA ASN A 265 22.04 32.58 26.32
C ASN A 265 23.42 33.18 26.09
N SER A 266 23.43 34.53 25.99
CA SER A 266 24.65 35.31 26.14
C SER A 266 24.91 35.43 27.64
N GLY A 267 25.72 34.52 28.16
CA GLY A 267 26.35 34.60 29.47
C GLY A 267 27.86 34.75 29.26
#